data_7bcaa7541a100b20c17f9b408adbf98b
#
_entry.id   7bcaa7541a100b20c17f9b408adbf98b
#
_cell.length_a   1.000
_cell.length_b   1.000
_cell.length_c   1.000
_cell.angle_alpha   90.00
_cell.angle_beta   90.00
_cell.angle_gamma   90.00
#
_symmetry.space_group_name_H-M   'P 1'
#
loop_
_entity.id
_entity.type
_entity.pdbx_description
1 polymer ?
#
loop_
_entity_poly.entity_id
_entity_poly.type
_entity_poly.pdbx_seq_one_letter_code
_entity_poly.pdbx_strand_id
1 'polypeptide(L)'
;SLSTSIWWASTDWKTKVGVSTALQWPVGIGAKGNEGVAGNVAQTKGSIGYVEFAYAKENKMTFTRMINKAGKAVAPGSDSVQAAAANADWKSQPGFGVILANQPGDQSW
;
A
#
# COMPACT_ATOMS: atom_id res chain seq x y z
N SER A 1 4.81 -2.26 0.00
CA SER A 1 4.53 -0.82 0.08
C SER A 1 3.37 -0.43 -0.84
N LEU A 2 2.85 0.76 -0.67
CA LEU A 2 1.76 1.28 -1.50
C LEU A 2 2.17 1.36 -2.98
N SER A 3 3.40 1.78 -3.27
CA SER A 3 3.91 1.83 -4.64
C SER A 3 3.93 0.46 -5.30
N THR A 4 4.26 -0.59 -4.56
CA THR A 4 4.22 -1.97 -5.03
C THR A 4 2.80 -2.40 -5.37
N SER A 5 1.83 -2.07 -4.51
CA SER A 5 0.42 -2.38 -4.75
C SER A 5 -0.12 -1.69 -6.00
N ILE A 6 0.22 -0.42 -6.20
CA ILE A 6 -0.17 0.34 -7.39
C ILE A 6 0.43 -0.28 -8.66
N TRP A 7 1.67 -0.74 -8.59
CA TRP A 7 2.34 -1.38 -9.73
C TRP A 7 1.58 -2.63 -10.20
N TRP A 8 1.14 -3.47 -9.28
CA TRP A 8 0.37 -4.66 -9.62
C TRP A 8 -1.02 -4.31 -10.18
N ALA A 9 -1.58 -3.18 -9.79
CA ALA A 9 -2.93 -2.78 -10.16
C ALA A 9 -3.00 -1.93 -11.43
N SER A 10 -1.90 -1.31 -11.88
CA SER A 10 -1.91 -0.36 -12.99
C SER A 10 -0.71 -0.56 -13.92
N THR A 11 -1.00 -0.90 -15.16
CA THR A 11 -0.01 -1.00 -16.23
C THR A 11 0.59 0.37 -16.57
N ASP A 12 -0.22 1.43 -16.55
CA ASP A 12 0.25 2.80 -16.80
C ASP A 12 1.26 3.23 -15.75
N TRP A 13 1.00 2.94 -14.48
CA TRP A 13 1.94 3.24 -13.41
C TRP A 13 3.25 2.50 -13.60
N LYS A 14 3.19 1.21 -13.88
CA LYS A 14 4.36 0.37 -14.14
C LYS A 14 5.24 0.94 -15.25
N THR A 15 4.62 1.38 -16.33
CA THR A 15 5.33 1.88 -17.52
C THR A 15 5.90 3.27 -17.29
N LYS A 16 5.14 4.18 -16.67
CA LYS A 16 5.48 5.61 -16.57
C LYS A 16 6.28 5.97 -15.32
N VAL A 17 6.03 5.31 -14.21
CA VAL A 17 6.65 5.61 -12.90
C VAL A 17 7.56 4.49 -12.44
N GLY A 18 7.12 3.24 -12.56
CA GLY A 18 7.88 2.07 -12.16
C GLY A 18 7.64 1.63 -10.72
N VAL A 19 8.42 0.64 -10.30
CA VAL A 19 8.39 0.08 -8.95
C VAL A 19 9.81 0.04 -8.39
N SER A 20 10.03 0.74 -7.28
CA SER A 20 11.33 0.80 -6.63
C SER A 20 11.18 1.32 -5.21
N THR A 21 12.17 1.11 -4.38
CA THR A 21 12.28 1.77 -3.08
C THR A 21 12.60 3.25 -3.21
N ALA A 22 13.13 3.67 -4.36
CA ALA A 22 13.41 5.07 -4.68
C ALA A 22 12.81 5.39 -6.05
N LEU A 23 11.71 6.13 -6.06
CA LEU A 23 11.00 6.53 -7.28
C LEU A 23 11.16 8.02 -7.54
N GLN A 24 11.22 8.38 -8.82
CA GLN A 24 11.06 9.76 -9.23
C GLN A 24 9.58 10.06 -9.42
N TRP A 25 8.98 10.65 -8.41
CA TRP A 25 7.57 10.99 -8.42
C TRP A 25 7.30 12.13 -9.39
N PRO A 26 6.33 11.99 -10.30
CA PRO A 26 6.03 13.05 -11.25
C PRO A 26 5.44 14.31 -10.60
N VAL A 27 4.77 14.17 -9.47
CA VAL A 27 4.16 15.26 -8.70
C VAL A 27 4.26 14.95 -7.22
N GLY A 28 4.04 15.96 -6.40
CA GLY A 28 3.98 15.81 -4.95
C GLY A 28 5.19 16.38 -4.24
N ILE A 29 5.17 16.26 -2.92
CA ILE A 29 6.24 16.78 -2.04
C ILE A 29 6.86 15.58 -1.33
N GLY A 30 8.18 15.47 -1.42
CA GLY A 30 8.92 14.47 -0.66
C GLY A 30 9.04 14.85 0.80
N ALA A 31 9.00 13.82 1.68
CA ALA A 31 9.18 14.02 3.11
C ALA A 31 9.97 12.84 3.69
N LYS A 32 10.60 13.08 4.83
CA LYS A 32 11.45 12.09 5.49
C LYS A 32 10.64 11.26 6.49
N GLY A 33 10.55 9.96 6.22
CA GLY A 33 9.95 8.99 7.14
C GLY A 33 8.44 9.15 7.28
N ASN A 34 7.84 8.32 8.12
CA ASN A 34 6.40 8.37 8.40
C ASN A 34 5.99 9.72 9.00
N GLU A 35 6.79 10.26 9.90
CA GLU A 35 6.52 11.54 10.56
C GLU A 35 6.44 12.70 9.58
N GLY A 36 7.39 12.78 8.64
CA GLY A 36 7.41 13.85 7.65
C GLY A 36 6.23 13.78 6.71
N VAL A 37 5.90 12.59 6.21
CA VAL A 37 4.74 12.39 5.34
C VAL A 37 3.44 12.71 6.08
N ALA A 38 3.28 12.20 7.28
CA ALA A 38 2.10 12.43 8.11
C ALA A 38 1.90 13.92 8.42
N GLY A 39 2.99 14.63 8.74
CA GLY A 39 2.96 16.07 8.99
C GLY A 39 2.49 16.86 7.79
N ASN A 40 3.01 16.55 6.60
CA ASN A 40 2.59 17.22 5.36
C ASN A 40 1.12 16.95 5.03
N VAL A 41 0.66 15.73 5.20
CA VAL A 41 -0.74 15.37 4.97
C VAL A 41 -1.66 16.11 5.95
N ALA A 42 -1.30 16.17 7.22
CA ALA A 42 -2.10 16.85 8.22
C ALA A 42 -2.22 18.36 7.96
N GLN A 43 -1.20 18.98 7.39
CA GLN A 43 -1.16 20.42 7.12
C GLN A 43 -1.74 20.81 5.76
N THR A 44 -1.93 19.85 4.85
CA THR A 44 -2.35 20.14 3.48
C THR A 44 -3.74 19.53 3.24
N LYS A 45 -4.76 20.37 3.22
CA LYS A 45 -6.14 19.93 2.97
C LYS A 45 -6.27 19.32 1.57
N GLY A 46 -6.94 18.16 1.51
CA GLY A 46 -7.15 17.44 0.26
C GLY A 46 -5.94 16.65 -0.23
N SER A 47 -4.88 16.56 0.56
CA SER A 47 -3.70 15.78 0.23
C SER A 47 -3.87 14.31 0.58
N ILE A 48 -3.04 13.48 -0.04
CA ILE A 48 -2.93 12.05 0.24
C ILE A 48 -1.46 11.67 0.34
N GLY A 49 -1.15 10.76 1.26
CA GLY A 49 0.19 10.22 1.42
C GLY A 49 0.13 8.75 1.84
N TYR A 50 1.27 8.10 1.93
CA TYR A 50 1.35 6.76 2.50
C TYR A 50 2.37 6.69 3.63
N VAL A 51 1.99 5.96 4.66
CA VAL A 51 2.81 5.70 5.84
C VAL A 51 2.58 4.26 6.30
N GLU A 52 3.42 3.77 7.19
CA GLU A 52 3.18 2.47 7.81
C GLU A 52 1.84 2.47 8.56
N PHE A 53 1.09 1.37 8.43
CA PHE A 53 -0.25 1.28 9.02
C PHE A 53 -0.25 1.44 10.55
N ALA A 54 0.72 0.84 11.23
CA ALA A 54 0.82 0.97 12.69
C ALA A 54 1.00 2.44 13.11
N TYR A 55 1.81 3.21 12.36
CA TYR A 55 1.98 4.64 12.61
C TYR A 55 0.68 5.41 12.43
N ALA A 56 -0.05 5.15 11.36
CA ALA A 56 -1.34 5.80 11.11
C ALA A 56 -2.35 5.48 12.20
N LYS A 57 -2.41 4.23 12.65
CA LYS A 57 -3.30 3.79 13.72
C LYS A 57 -2.98 4.43 15.07
N GLU A 58 -1.70 4.45 15.45
CA GLU A 58 -1.25 5.05 16.70
C GLU A 58 -1.50 6.56 16.76
N ASN A 59 -1.36 7.24 15.64
CA ASN A 59 -1.55 8.69 15.55
C ASN A 59 -2.97 9.08 15.12
N LYS A 60 -3.90 8.14 15.13
CA LYS A 60 -5.34 8.37 14.81
C LYS A 60 -5.55 9.08 13.47
N MET A 61 -4.74 8.74 12.49
CA MET A 61 -4.85 9.30 11.15
C MET A 61 -5.99 8.63 10.38
N THR A 62 -6.64 9.40 9.52
CA THR A 62 -7.62 8.85 8.57
C THR A 62 -6.88 8.07 7.49
N PHE A 63 -7.34 6.85 7.22
CA PHE A 63 -6.80 6.02 6.15
C PHE A 63 -7.89 5.60 5.17
N THR A 64 -7.49 5.31 3.95
CA THR A 64 -8.40 4.95 2.87
C THR A 64 -8.60 3.43 2.77
N ARG A 65 -9.70 3.02 2.15
CA ARG A 65 -9.88 1.66 1.68
C ARG A 65 -9.29 1.52 0.28
N MET A 66 -8.72 0.36 0.00
CA MET A 66 -8.17 0.05 -1.32
C MET A 66 -9.04 -0.97 -2.02
N ILE A 67 -9.20 -0.82 -3.32
CA ILE A 67 -9.86 -1.84 -4.15
C ILE A 67 -8.88 -2.97 -4.38
N ASN A 68 -9.21 -4.17 -3.89
CA ASN A 68 -8.34 -5.33 -4.01
C ASN A 68 -8.48 -6.03 -5.36
N LYS A 69 -7.73 -7.11 -5.55
CA LYS A 69 -7.75 -7.90 -6.80
C LYS A 69 -9.15 -8.45 -7.11
N ALA A 70 -9.94 -8.76 -6.08
CA ALA A 70 -11.32 -9.24 -6.24
C ALA A 70 -12.32 -8.11 -6.53
N GLY A 71 -11.90 -6.86 -6.59
CA GLY A 71 -12.75 -5.71 -6.84
C GLY A 71 -13.50 -5.20 -5.61
N LYS A 72 -13.08 -5.60 -4.42
CA LYS A 72 -13.70 -5.20 -3.15
C LYS A 72 -12.92 -4.08 -2.48
N ALA A 73 -13.63 -3.12 -1.90
CA ALA A 73 -13.02 -2.06 -1.10
C ALA A 73 -12.70 -2.60 0.30
N VAL A 74 -11.42 -2.67 0.64
CA VAL A 74 -10.93 -3.26 1.88
C VAL A 74 -10.12 -2.24 2.67
N ALA A 75 -10.42 -2.10 3.96
CA ALA A 75 -9.64 -1.26 4.86
C ALA A 75 -8.36 -2.00 5.31
N PRO A 76 -7.25 -1.28 5.55
CA PRO A 76 -6.07 -1.90 6.14
C PRO A 76 -6.35 -2.33 7.58
N GLY A 77 -5.75 -3.44 7.98
CA GLY A 77 -5.89 -3.97 9.32
C GLY A 77 -5.31 -5.37 9.43
N SER A 78 -5.25 -5.91 10.65
CA SER A 78 -4.72 -7.25 10.86
C SER A 78 -5.53 -8.31 10.11
N ASP A 79 -6.85 -8.19 10.08
CA ASP A 79 -7.72 -9.14 9.39
C ASP A 79 -7.47 -9.17 7.88
N SER A 80 -7.38 -8.01 7.24
CA SER A 80 -7.16 -7.91 5.81
C SER A 80 -5.74 -8.32 5.40
N VAL A 81 -4.75 -8.05 6.22
CA VAL A 81 -3.37 -8.51 6.00
C VAL A 81 -3.27 -10.02 6.18
N GLN A 82 -3.93 -10.57 7.20
CA GLN A 82 -3.99 -12.02 7.40
C GLN A 82 -4.71 -12.72 6.25
N ALA A 83 -5.78 -12.14 5.72
CA ALA A 83 -6.47 -12.66 4.55
C ALA A 83 -5.56 -12.70 3.34
N ALA A 84 -4.78 -11.64 3.09
CA ALA A 84 -3.79 -11.60 2.03
C ALA A 84 -2.73 -12.69 2.21
N ALA A 85 -2.22 -12.88 3.42
CA ALA A 85 -1.25 -13.91 3.72
C ALA A 85 -1.83 -15.32 3.54
N ALA A 86 -3.08 -15.55 3.94
CA ALA A 86 -3.77 -16.84 3.78
C ALA A 86 -4.00 -17.19 2.32
N ASN A 87 -4.18 -16.21 1.45
CA ASN A 87 -4.44 -16.41 0.02
C ASN A 87 -3.17 -16.36 -0.83
N ALA A 88 -2.01 -16.11 -0.23
CA ALA A 88 -0.74 -16.06 -0.93
C ALA A 88 -0.24 -17.47 -1.27
N ASP A 89 0.44 -17.59 -2.40
CA ASP A 89 1.03 -18.85 -2.85
C ASP A 89 2.44 -19.02 -2.27
N TRP A 90 2.50 -19.49 -1.02
CA TRP A 90 3.75 -19.70 -0.31
C TRP A 90 4.56 -20.88 -0.85
N LYS A 91 3.89 -21.90 -1.37
CA LYS A 91 4.53 -23.18 -1.73
C LYS A 91 5.37 -23.11 -3.00
N SER A 92 4.94 -22.34 -3.98
CA SER A 92 5.64 -22.20 -5.25
C SER A 92 6.73 -21.14 -5.24
N GLN A 93 6.92 -20.43 -4.11
CA GLN A 93 7.96 -19.40 -4.00
C GLN A 93 9.21 -19.94 -3.30
N PRO A 94 10.42 -19.67 -3.84
CA PRO A 94 11.67 -20.09 -3.19
C PRO A 94 11.80 -19.54 -1.77
N GLY A 95 12.08 -20.43 -0.80
CA GLY A 95 12.25 -20.05 0.61
C GLY A 95 11.00 -19.48 1.27
N PHE A 96 9.82 -19.75 0.72
CA PHE A 96 8.53 -19.19 1.17
C PHE A 96 8.49 -17.66 1.18
N GLY A 97 9.32 -17.00 0.34
CA GLY A 97 9.32 -15.55 0.18
C GLY A 97 8.18 -15.09 -0.72
N VAL A 98 7.25 -14.28 -0.21
CA VAL A 98 6.09 -13.77 -0.96
C VAL A 98 5.93 -12.29 -0.70
N ILE A 99 5.66 -11.54 -1.78
CA ILE A 99 5.20 -10.15 -1.68
C ILE A 99 3.69 -10.17 -1.50
N LEU A 100 3.20 -9.64 -0.37
CA LEU A 100 1.79 -9.63 -0.03
C LEU A 100 1.02 -8.46 -0.67
N ALA A 101 1.26 -8.22 -1.96
CA ALA A 101 0.56 -7.19 -2.72
C ALA A 101 -0.35 -7.84 -3.74
N ASN A 102 -1.54 -7.30 -3.91
CA ASN A 102 -2.51 -7.73 -4.92
C ASN A 102 -2.84 -9.21 -4.84
N GLN A 103 -3.04 -9.71 -3.63
CA GLN A 103 -3.39 -11.11 -3.40
C GLN A 103 -4.88 -11.37 -3.68
N PRO A 104 -5.26 -12.60 -4.12
CA PRO A 104 -6.67 -12.94 -4.33
C PRO A 104 -7.44 -13.02 -3.01
N GLY A 105 -8.76 -13.00 -3.10
CA GLY A 105 -9.68 -13.11 -1.95
C GLY A 105 -10.41 -11.82 -1.65
N ASP A 106 -11.69 -11.93 -1.30
CA ASP A 106 -12.57 -10.76 -1.09
C ASP A 106 -12.10 -9.86 0.05
N GLN A 107 -11.45 -10.42 1.07
CA GLN A 107 -11.01 -9.69 2.25
C GLN A 107 -9.53 -9.32 2.23
N SER A 108 -8.78 -9.69 1.20
CA SER A 108 -7.34 -9.39 1.08
C SER A 108 -7.12 -7.91 0.78
N TRP A 109 -6.25 -7.31 1.59
CA TRP A 109 -5.86 -5.89 1.39
C TRP A 109 -4.77 -5.72 0.35
#